data_6544629f4b5686e03b59897e238294d3
#
_entry.id   6544629f4b5686e03b59897e238294d3
#
_cell.length_a   1.000
_cell.length_b   1.000
_cell.length_c   1.000
_cell.angle_alpha   90.00
_cell.angle_beta   90.00
_cell.angle_gamma   90.00
#
_symmetry.space_group_name_H-M   'P 1'
#
loop_
_entity.id
_entity.type
_entity.pdbx_description
1 polymer ?
#
loop_
_entity_poly.entity_id
_entity_poly.type
_entity_poly.pdbx_seq_one_letter_code
_entity_poly.pdbx_strand_id
1 'polypeptide(L)'
;MNQILRITSLVMLVIITPLLYSEIGRSFPEEKAELSLVLRSKKEIKGDKKDWATELKKDKWIASKTAVVVCDMWDKHWSDNASVRVGEMAPTVNLFVKKAREMGATIIHCPSDTLEFYKDTPQRLLAKNAPVVATKTPLMRWCKLDPTAEEKLPIDDTDGGDDSIPKCKNYRAWTRQIDAIEIYPQDAITDSAEAFYLMKQKGITNVLVLGVHTNMCVLGRPFSIRQMVQQGMKVALVRDLTDTMYNPEKAPFVSHFTGTDLVVEHIEKFWCPTIGSNQILGGKEFRFKEDKRPRVLFVAAEDAYKSRTWIPEFAVARLGKEYQSQFAFSSEARFGSLPGLHMLDSTDLLVLSLRRRGVPEEEMKMLKEYIGKGKPLLSIRTATHGFAPNVKLPAGYAEWKEFDKDVLGCNYQGHEVANSLTQVMPVLDHFKNINFDRVKNEKLASHLYKVNPLAKDAKVLLEGKSVPGGKIEPVVWIRENPEGRAACFTLGHFDEMKHEEIQQVLKSTIDLMLGKSNLK
;
A
#
# COMPACT_ATOMS: atom_id res chain seq x y z
N MET A 1 87.85 47.98 37.91
CA MET A 1 87.17 47.98 36.63
C MET A 1 86.49 46.63 36.54
N ASN A 2 85.29 46.54 36.96
CA ASN A 2 84.26 45.54 36.57
C ASN A 2 83.06 45.74 37.51
N GLN A 3 82.04 46.34 36.97
CA GLN A 3 80.74 46.55 37.65
C GLN A 3 79.94 45.25 37.53
N ILE A 4 79.54 44.72 38.68
CA ILE A 4 78.63 43.56 38.78
C ILE A 4 77.20 44.12 38.92
N LEU A 5 76.37 43.90 37.92
CA LEU A 5 74.93 44.25 37.93
C LEU A 5 74.19 43.17 38.73
N ARG A 6 73.54 43.58 39.80
CA ARG A 6 72.58 42.74 40.56
C ARG A 6 71.21 42.84 39.91
N ILE A 7 70.68 41.73 39.42
CA ILE A 7 69.30 41.61 38.99
C ILE A 7 68.47 41.08 40.17
N THR A 8 67.57 41.92 40.71
CA THR A 8 66.62 41.54 41.75
C THR A 8 65.39 40.95 41.04
N SER A 9 65.10 39.64 41.19
CA SER A 9 63.91 38.94 40.70
C SER A 9 62.75 39.23 41.62
N LEU A 10 61.73 39.92 41.10
CA LEU A 10 60.44 40.14 41.76
C LEU A 10 59.53 38.94 41.46
N VAL A 11 59.25 38.10 42.45
CA VAL A 11 58.30 36.98 42.36
C VAL A 11 56.92 37.53 42.58
N MET A 12 56.13 37.58 41.53
CA MET A 12 54.71 37.97 41.55
C MET A 12 53.87 36.72 41.87
N LEU A 13 53.32 36.66 43.09
CA LEU A 13 52.45 35.62 43.55
C LEU A 13 51.05 35.84 42.93
N VAL A 14 50.66 35.10 41.89
CA VAL A 14 49.31 35.11 41.31
C VAL A 14 48.42 34.21 42.15
N ILE A 15 47.57 34.76 42.95
CA ILE A 15 46.49 34.05 43.67
C ILE A 15 45.37 33.75 42.64
N ILE A 16 45.28 32.48 42.21
CA ILE A 16 44.18 32.00 41.39
C ILE A 16 43.01 31.67 42.34
N THR A 17 42.01 32.51 42.41
CA THR A 17 40.70 32.19 42.99
C THR A 17 39.93 31.31 42.04
N PRO A 18 39.44 30.11 42.45
CA PRO A 18 38.55 29.34 41.63
C PRO A 18 37.20 30.01 41.56
N LEU A 19 36.87 30.62 40.43
CA LEU A 19 35.51 30.94 40.08
C LEU A 19 34.72 29.65 39.95
N LEU A 20 33.85 29.37 40.92
CA LEU A 20 32.78 28.39 40.82
C LEU A 20 31.82 28.83 39.71
N TYR A 21 32.05 28.30 38.51
CA TYR A 21 31.01 28.27 37.47
C TYR A 21 29.95 27.28 37.94
N SER A 22 28.90 27.77 38.59
CA SER A 22 27.64 27.04 38.70
C SER A 22 27.05 26.99 37.29
N GLU A 23 27.32 25.92 36.55
CA GLU A 23 26.52 25.57 35.39
C GLU A 23 25.08 25.36 35.87
N ILE A 24 24.27 26.37 35.74
CA ILE A 24 22.82 26.22 35.74
C ILE A 24 22.52 25.38 34.47
N GLY A 25 22.51 24.08 34.64
CA GLY A 25 22.01 23.14 33.64
C GLY A 25 20.54 23.43 33.39
N ARG A 26 20.26 24.39 32.52
CA ARG A 26 18.98 24.43 31.83
C ARG A 26 18.95 23.21 30.93
N SER A 27 18.43 22.08 31.43
CA SER A 27 17.94 21.03 30.58
C SER A 27 16.77 21.62 29.77
N PHE A 28 17.07 22.13 28.60
CA PHE A 28 16.03 22.29 27.60
C PHE A 28 15.39 20.90 27.47
N PRO A 29 14.05 20.80 27.52
CA PRO A 29 13.43 19.52 27.23
C PRO A 29 13.93 19.12 25.85
N GLU A 30 14.68 18.03 25.78
CA GLU A 30 15.13 17.43 24.53
C GLU A 30 13.88 17.20 23.70
N GLU A 31 13.70 17.99 22.65
CA GLU A 31 12.52 17.88 21.78
C GLU A 31 12.58 16.48 21.21
N LYS A 32 11.76 15.57 21.74
CA LYS A 32 11.78 14.16 21.37
C LYS A 32 11.43 14.06 19.91
N ALA A 33 12.38 13.69 19.06
CA ALA A 33 12.15 13.52 17.65
C ALA A 33 10.93 12.60 17.40
N GLU A 34 9.97 13.11 16.61
CA GLU A 34 8.73 12.40 16.29
C GLU A 34 8.75 11.87 14.85
N LEU A 35 8.30 10.66 14.67
CA LEU A 35 7.98 10.09 13.38
C LEU A 35 6.53 10.47 13.05
N SER A 36 6.33 11.36 12.10
CA SER A 36 4.99 11.74 11.61
C SER A 36 4.54 10.74 10.57
N LEU A 37 3.59 9.89 10.92
CA LEU A 37 3.18 8.74 10.11
C LEU A 37 1.73 8.87 9.64
N VAL A 38 1.45 8.37 8.43
CA VAL A 38 0.11 8.09 7.94
C VAL A 38 -0.03 6.58 7.86
N LEU A 39 -0.66 6.02 8.86
CA LEU A 39 -0.90 4.59 8.99
C LEU A 39 -2.06 4.17 8.08
N ARG A 40 -1.82 3.24 7.16
CA ARG A 40 -2.83 2.66 6.28
C ARG A 40 -3.25 1.29 6.81
N SER A 41 -4.55 1.09 6.97
CA SER A 41 -5.16 -0.18 7.37
C SER A 41 -6.43 -0.43 6.58
N LYS A 42 -6.98 -1.61 6.70
CA LYS A 42 -8.30 -1.98 6.18
C LYS A 42 -9.27 -2.15 7.36
N LYS A 43 -10.46 -1.62 7.19
CA LYS A 43 -11.54 -1.73 8.18
C LYS A 43 -12.72 -2.46 7.56
N GLU A 44 -13.16 -3.52 8.24
CA GLU A 44 -14.37 -4.24 7.86
C GLU A 44 -15.61 -3.33 7.98
N ILE A 45 -16.44 -3.31 6.95
CA ILE A 45 -17.71 -2.58 6.96
C ILE A 45 -18.77 -3.49 7.58
N LYS A 46 -19.45 -2.99 8.59
CA LYS A 46 -20.47 -3.76 9.33
C LYS A 46 -21.54 -4.31 8.38
N GLY A 47 -21.76 -5.61 8.44
CA GLY A 47 -22.83 -6.30 7.73
C GLY A 47 -22.41 -7.18 6.55
N ASP A 48 -21.20 -7.02 6.03
CA ASP A 48 -20.65 -7.90 5.01
C ASP A 48 -19.14 -8.13 5.27
N LYS A 49 -18.78 -9.34 5.68
CA LYS A 49 -17.39 -9.74 6.01
C LYS A 49 -16.39 -9.59 4.85
N LYS A 50 -16.88 -9.46 3.63
CA LYS A 50 -16.04 -9.26 2.44
C LYS A 50 -15.88 -7.80 2.03
N ASP A 51 -16.55 -6.88 2.71
CA ASP A 51 -16.55 -5.47 2.37
C ASP A 51 -15.58 -4.69 3.28
N TRP A 52 -14.46 -4.28 2.71
CA TRP A 52 -13.38 -3.60 3.42
C TRP A 52 -13.19 -2.17 2.90
N ALA A 53 -13.11 -1.21 3.82
CA ALA A 53 -12.72 0.16 3.52
C ALA A 53 -11.25 0.41 3.86
N THR A 54 -10.62 1.31 3.14
CA THR A 54 -9.29 1.82 3.46
C THR A 54 -9.42 2.86 4.58
N GLU A 55 -8.63 2.73 5.62
CA GLU A 55 -8.51 3.71 6.69
C GLU A 55 -7.11 4.32 6.69
N LEU A 56 -7.03 5.65 6.72
CA LEU A 56 -5.78 6.40 6.88
C LEU A 56 -5.82 7.16 8.19
N LYS A 57 -4.87 6.87 9.06
CA LYS A 57 -4.75 7.52 10.36
C LYS A 57 -3.42 8.23 10.49
N LYS A 58 -3.45 9.55 10.67
CA LYS A 58 -2.25 10.31 11.05
C LYS A 58 -1.91 9.97 12.51
N ASP A 59 -0.67 9.60 12.78
CA ASP A 59 -0.16 9.33 14.13
C ASP A 59 1.27 9.88 14.25
N LYS A 60 1.67 10.16 15.47
CA LYS A 60 3.01 10.62 15.81
C LYS A 60 3.64 9.64 16.78
N TRP A 61 4.74 9.04 16.37
CA TRP A 61 5.48 8.11 17.20
C TRP A 61 6.77 8.76 17.70
N ILE A 62 7.00 8.72 18.99
CA ILE A 62 8.26 9.17 19.57
C ILE A 62 9.36 8.22 19.11
N ALA A 63 10.37 8.74 18.42
CA ALA A 63 11.43 7.93 17.83
C ALA A 63 12.18 7.10 18.89
N SER A 64 12.52 7.67 20.05
CA SER A 64 13.19 6.95 21.15
C SER A 64 12.34 5.86 21.82
N LYS A 65 11.04 5.80 21.51
CA LYS A 65 10.11 4.73 21.92
C LYS A 65 9.74 3.80 20.77
N THR A 66 10.45 3.88 19.67
CA THR A 66 10.21 3.09 18.47
C THR A 66 11.40 2.18 18.17
N ALA A 67 11.14 0.91 17.91
CA ALA A 67 12.12 -0.01 17.35
C ALA A 67 11.89 -0.22 15.86
N VAL A 68 12.96 -0.36 15.08
CA VAL A 68 12.93 -0.87 13.71
C VAL A 68 13.50 -2.28 13.73
N VAL A 69 12.69 -3.25 13.36
CA VAL A 69 13.05 -4.66 13.21
C VAL A 69 13.40 -4.93 11.76
N VAL A 70 14.66 -5.31 11.52
CA VAL A 70 15.18 -5.72 10.20
C VAL A 70 15.15 -7.25 10.15
N CYS A 71 14.08 -7.78 9.54
CA CYS A 71 13.79 -9.22 9.53
C CYS A 71 14.50 -9.90 8.36
N ASP A 72 15.35 -10.88 8.66
CA ASP A 72 15.92 -11.88 7.76
C ASP A 72 16.49 -11.36 6.42
N MET A 73 17.10 -10.17 6.45
CA MET A 73 17.83 -9.60 5.32
C MET A 73 19.18 -10.29 5.16
N TRP A 74 19.17 -11.57 4.74
CA TRP A 74 20.36 -12.42 4.65
C TRP A 74 21.27 -12.09 3.46
N ASP A 75 22.53 -12.50 3.58
CA ASP A 75 23.56 -12.42 2.53
C ASP A 75 23.22 -13.30 1.31
N LYS A 76 22.48 -14.40 1.51
CA LYS A 76 22.02 -15.32 0.47
C LYS A 76 20.75 -16.05 0.91
N HIS A 77 19.89 -16.37 -0.04
CA HIS A 77 18.74 -17.27 0.12
C HIS A 77 18.91 -18.48 -0.80
N TRP A 78 18.24 -19.60 -0.52
CA TRP A 78 18.25 -20.77 -1.40
C TRP A 78 17.53 -20.52 -2.73
N SER A 79 16.56 -19.61 -2.76
CA SER A 79 15.93 -19.09 -3.99
C SER A 79 16.81 -17.97 -4.55
N ASP A 80 17.22 -18.09 -5.80
CA ASP A 80 18.06 -17.11 -6.47
C ASP A 80 17.32 -15.78 -6.66
N ASN A 81 16.05 -15.83 -7.06
CA ASN A 81 15.25 -14.61 -7.22
C ASN A 81 15.02 -13.88 -5.89
N ALA A 82 14.79 -14.61 -4.80
CA ALA A 82 14.69 -14.00 -3.48
C ALA A 82 16.01 -13.32 -3.07
N SER A 83 17.16 -13.94 -3.36
CA SER A 83 18.48 -13.34 -3.12
C SER A 83 18.69 -12.05 -3.91
N VAL A 84 18.27 -12.03 -5.19
CA VAL A 84 18.35 -10.85 -6.05
C VAL A 84 17.50 -9.71 -5.49
N ARG A 85 16.25 -9.99 -5.10
CA ARG A 85 15.33 -8.98 -4.55
C ARG A 85 15.80 -8.44 -3.20
N VAL A 86 16.31 -9.29 -2.31
CA VAL A 86 16.94 -8.82 -1.07
C VAL A 86 18.12 -7.90 -1.36
N GLY A 87 19.00 -8.28 -2.30
CA GLY A 87 20.13 -7.45 -2.71
C GLY A 87 19.72 -6.10 -3.29
N GLU A 88 18.64 -6.06 -4.05
CA GLU A 88 18.10 -4.82 -4.63
C GLU A 88 17.47 -3.90 -3.58
N MET A 89 16.77 -4.47 -2.59
CA MET A 89 16.08 -3.72 -1.53
C MET A 89 17.06 -3.24 -0.44
N ALA A 90 18.14 -3.96 -0.18
CA ALA A 90 19.04 -3.73 0.95
C ALA A 90 19.62 -2.31 1.03
N PRO A 91 20.05 -1.63 -0.05
CA PRO A 91 20.50 -0.23 0.02
C PRO A 91 19.42 0.73 0.54
N THR A 92 18.17 0.56 0.13
CA THR A 92 17.05 1.40 0.62
C THR A 92 16.71 1.07 2.06
N VAL A 93 16.75 -0.20 2.46
CA VAL A 93 16.63 -0.63 3.86
C VAL A 93 17.73 0.02 4.71
N ASN A 94 18.98 0.04 4.23
CA ASN A 94 20.10 0.70 4.95
C ASN A 94 19.82 2.20 5.16
N LEU A 95 19.38 2.90 4.12
CA LEU A 95 19.03 4.32 4.24
C LEU A 95 17.90 4.54 5.26
N PHE A 96 16.86 3.69 5.22
CA PHE A 96 15.73 3.76 6.17
C PHE A 96 16.19 3.56 7.61
N VAL A 97 16.97 2.51 7.86
CA VAL A 97 17.54 2.18 9.17
C VAL A 97 18.45 3.30 9.68
N LYS A 98 19.32 3.83 8.81
CA LYS A 98 20.19 4.96 9.14
C LYS A 98 19.39 6.18 9.55
N LYS A 99 18.38 6.56 8.76
CA LYS A 99 17.53 7.71 9.06
C LYS A 99 16.71 7.54 10.34
N ALA A 100 16.13 6.36 10.56
CA ALA A 100 15.40 6.06 11.79
C ALA A 100 16.32 6.12 13.02
N ARG A 101 17.55 5.62 12.92
CA ARG A 101 18.57 5.68 13.97
C ARG A 101 18.97 7.13 14.28
N GLU A 102 19.17 7.96 13.27
CA GLU A 102 19.47 9.40 13.44
C GLU A 102 18.34 10.13 14.18
N MET A 103 17.09 9.69 14.00
CA MET A 103 15.94 10.23 14.74
C MET A 103 15.80 9.67 16.16
N GLY A 104 16.65 8.69 16.55
CA GLY A 104 16.68 8.10 17.90
C GLY A 104 15.95 6.76 18.04
N ALA A 105 15.50 6.13 16.94
CA ALA A 105 14.91 4.80 16.99
C ALA A 105 15.95 3.73 17.36
N THR A 106 15.51 2.69 18.07
CA THR A 106 16.32 1.50 18.34
C THR A 106 16.29 0.57 17.14
N ILE A 107 17.44 0.17 16.64
CA ILE A 107 17.54 -0.78 15.52
C ILE A 107 17.83 -2.18 16.06
N ILE A 108 17.05 -3.17 15.58
CA ILE A 108 17.22 -4.57 15.95
C ILE A 108 17.31 -5.39 14.65
N HIS A 109 18.51 -5.89 14.38
CA HIS A 109 18.75 -6.76 13.24
C HIS A 109 18.44 -8.20 13.64
N CYS A 110 17.63 -8.86 12.83
CA CYS A 110 17.11 -10.18 13.12
C CYS A 110 17.45 -11.18 11.99
N PRO A 111 18.74 -11.47 11.73
CA PRO A 111 19.15 -12.45 10.73
C PRO A 111 19.04 -13.86 11.32
N SER A 112 17.83 -14.43 11.28
CA SER A 112 17.53 -15.72 11.91
C SER A 112 18.49 -16.84 11.49
N ASP A 113 18.78 -17.71 12.47
CA ASP A 113 19.65 -18.86 12.30
C ASP A 113 21.12 -18.55 11.96
N THR A 114 21.59 -17.30 12.17
CA THR A 114 22.98 -16.87 11.90
C THR A 114 23.70 -16.30 13.13
N LEU A 115 23.12 -16.40 14.33
CA LEU A 115 23.65 -15.76 15.54
C LEU A 115 25.05 -16.22 15.94
N GLU A 116 25.47 -17.41 15.51
CA GLU A 116 26.83 -17.89 15.77
C GLU A 116 27.89 -16.99 15.13
N PHE A 117 27.58 -16.40 13.95
CA PHE A 117 28.45 -15.42 13.29
C PHE A 117 28.65 -14.16 14.15
N TYR A 118 27.68 -13.80 14.96
CA TYR A 118 27.69 -12.58 15.78
C TYR A 118 27.96 -12.82 17.27
N LYS A 119 28.21 -14.02 17.70
CA LYS A 119 28.16 -14.46 19.10
C LYS A 119 28.92 -13.57 20.10
N ASP A 120 30.07 -13.03 19.69
CA ASP A 120 30.96 -12.23 20.54
C ASP A 120 30.86 -10.72 20.26
N THR A 121 29.96 -10.30 19.37
CA THR A 121 29.79 -8.88 19.04
C THR A 121 29.03 -8.13 20.14
N PRO A 122 29.35 -6.85 20.40
CA PRO A 122 28.60 -6.04 21.36
C PRO A 122 27.11 -5.98 21.08
N GLN A 123 26.71 -5.95 19.81
CA GLN A 123 25.32 -5.90 19.35
C GLN A 123 24.54 -7.18 19.71
N ARG A 124 25.20 -8.33 19.58
CA ARG A 124 24.62 -9.62 20.01
C ARG A 124 24.50 -9.69 21.53
N LEU A 125 25.53 -9.29 22.23
CA LEU A 125 25.57 -9.26 23.70
C LEU A 125 24.52 -8.30 24.26
N LEU A 126 24.29 -7.16 23.61
CA LEU A 126 23.24 -6.22 24.00
C LEU A 126 21.85 -6.87 24.05
N ALA A 127 21.48 -7.64 23.04
CA ALA A 127 20.18 -8.35 23.04
C ALA A 127 20.19 -9.54 24.01
N LYS A 128 21.26 -10.34 24.03
CA LYS A 128 21.40 -11.54 24.87
C LYS A 128 21.30 -11.23 26.37
N ASN A 129 21.82 -10.09 26.80
CA ASN A 129 21.83 -9.66 28.19
C ASN A 129 20.57 -8.89 28.61
N ALA A 130 19.61 -8.70 27.71
CA ALA A 130 18.35 -8.07 28.07
C ALA A 130 17.61 -8.93 29.13
N PRO A 131 17.14 -8.33 30.24
CA PRO A 131 16.47 -9.07 31.29
C PRO A 131 15.15 -9.66 30.81
N VAL A 132 14.94 -10.93 31.10
CA VAL A 132 13.66 -11.60 30.78
C VAL A 132 12.52 -10.89 31.51
N VAL A 133 11.45 -10.59 30.77
CA VAL A 133 10.26 -9.94 31.31
C VAL A 133 9.02 -10.79 31.05
N ALA A 134 7.98 -10.57 31.87
CA ALA A 134 6.70 -11.22 31.66
C ALA A 134 6.08 -10.82 30.32
N THR A 135 5.48 -11.79 29.65
CA THR A 135 4.81 -11.64 28.35
C THR A 135 3.31 -11.85 28.51
N LYS A 136 2.50 -11.15 27.70
CA LYS A 136 1.03 -11.35 27.69
C LYS A 136 0.66 -12.74 27.17
N THR A 137 1.36 -13.18 26.14
CA THR A 137 1.27 -14.52 25.55
C THR A 137 2.68 -15.07 25.39
N PRO A 138 2.90 -16.39 25.46
CA PRO A 138 4.22 -16.96 25.24
C PRO A 138 4.80 -16.55 23.88
N LEU A 139 6.05 -16.10 23.86
CA LEU A 139 6.78 -15.82 22.62
C LEU A 139 7.35 -17.12 22.05
N MET A 140 6.78 -17.55 20.96
CA MET A 140 7.15 -18.78 20.27
C MET A 140 8.20 -18.52 19.19
N ARG A 141 9.08 -19.48 18.92
CA ARG A 141 10.02 -19.38 17.79
C ARG A 141 9.30 -19.13 16.47
N TRP A 142 8.08 -19.62 16.34
CA TRP A 142 7.19 -19.42 15.19
C TRP A 142 5.73 -19.32 15.61
N CYS A 143 5.09 -18.21 15.26
CA CYS A 143 3.66 -18.02 15.42
C CYS A 143 2.93 -18.46 14.14
N LYS A 144 2.21 -19.59 14.25
CA LYS A 144 1.38 -20.09 13.15
C LYS A 144 0.17 -19.18 12.92
N LEU A 145 -0.44 -19.29 11.74
CA LEU A 145 -1.74 -18.71 11.45
C LEU A 145 -2.78 -19.18 12.47
N ASP A 146 -3.52 -18.23 13.02
CA ASP A 146 -4.63 -18.47 13.95
C ASP A 146 -5.96 -18.17 13.22
N PRO A 147 -6.74 -19.20 12.86
CA PRO A 147 -7.99 -19.01 12.12
C PRO A 147 -9.07 -18.26 12.92
N THR A 148 -8.86 -17.98 14.20
CA THR A 148 -9.74 -17.13 15.01
C THR A 148 -9.38 -15.65 14.91
N ALA A 149 -8.16 -15.32 14.49
CA ALA A 149 -7.64 -13.95 14.40
C ALA A 149 -7.48 -13.47 12.94
N GLU A 150 -7.26 -14.37 12.01
CA GLU A 150 -7.03 -14.05 10.61
C GLU A 150 -7.57 -15.12 9.65
N GLU A 151 -7.88 -14.75 8.43
CA GLU A 151 -8.19 -15.69 7.34
C GLU A 151 -6.90 -16.39 6.84
N LYS A 152 -7.07 -17.41 5.97
CA LYS A 152 -5.93 -18.00 5.26
C LYS A 152 -5.20 -16.94 4.45
N LEU A 153 -3.90 -17.12 4.27
CA LEU A 153 -3.13 -16.26 3.37
C LEU A 153 -3.74 -16.26 1.97
N PRO A 154 -3.75 -15.11 1.28
CA PRO A 154 -4.37 -14.96 -0.03
C PRO A 154 -3.54 -15.59 -1.17
N ILE A 155 -2.46 -16.25 -0.85
CA ILE A 155 -1.54 -16.94 -1.76
C ILE A 155 -1.32 -18.39 -1.31
N ASP A 156 -1.05 -19.26 -2.27
CA ASP A 156 -0.59 -20.62 -1.99
C ASP A 156 0.96 -20.65 -2.00
N ASP A 157 1.54 -20.79 -0.81
CA ASP A 157 2.99 -20.89 -0.57
C ASP A 157 3.42 -22.31 -0.17
N THR A 158 2.59 -23.32 -0.43
CA THR A 158 2.82 -24.71 0.01
C THR A 158 4.03 -25.38 -0.65
N ASP A 159 4.50 -24.85 -1.79
CA ASP A 159 5.71 -25.29 -2.49
C ASP A 159 6.99 -24.57 -2.04
N GLY A 160 6.90 -23.74 -0.99
CA GLY A 160 8.00 -22.90 -0.49
C GLY A 160 8.14 -21.57 -1.22
N GLY A 161 7.33 -21.30 -2.25
CA GLY A 161 7.21 -20.01 -2.92
C GLY A 161 8.37 -19.60 -3.82
N ASP A 162 9.25 -20.52 -4.22
CA ASP A 162 10.35 -20.21 -5.16
C ASP A 162 9.80 -19.89 -6.55
N ASP A 163 10.16 -18.72 -7.07
CA ASP A 163 9.81 -18.23 -8.40
C ASP A 163 10.98 -18.26 -9.39
N SER A 164 12.10 -18.87 -9.02
CA SER A 164 13.28 -18.99 -9.88
C SER A 164 13.05 -19.98 -11.04
N ILE A 165 13.73 -19.73 -12.16
CA ILE A 165 13.72 -20.61 -13.33
C ILE A 165 15.18 -20.88 -13.74
N PRO A 166 15.68 -22.13 -13.62
CA PRO A 166 14.99 -23.31 -13.06
C PRO A 166 14.72 -23.20 -11.56
N LYS A 167 13.80 -24.00 -11.03
CA LYS A 167 13.50 -24.05 -9.59
C LYS A 167 14.73 -24.42 -8.78
N CYS A 168 14.95 -23.70 -7.70
CA CYS A 168 16.07 -23.93 -6.79
C CYS A 168 15.78 -25.06 -5.80
N LYS A 169 16.83 -25.77 -5.38
CA LYS A 169 16.73 -26.72 -4.27
C LYS A 169 16.78 -25.97 -2.95
N ASN A 170 15.88 -26.30 -2.03
CA ASN A 170 15.90 -25.73 -0.69
C ASN A 170 17.10 -26.28 0.10
N TYR A 171 17.95 -25.37 0.59
CA TYR A 171 19.04 -25.65 1.50
C TYR A 171 19.33 -24.41 2.34
N ARG A 172 20.02 -24.55 3.44
CA ARG A 172 20.46 -23.40 4.23
C ARG A 172 21.61 -22.68 3.53
N ALA A 173 21.29 -21.55 2.87
CA ALA A 173 22.24 -20.76 2.09
C ALA A 173 22.88 -19.61 2.88
N TRP A 174 22.14 -19.04 3.83
CA TRP A 174 22.50 -17.83 4.57
C TRP A 174 23.53 -18.07 5.66
N THR A 175 24.42 -17.10 5.83
CA THR A 175 25.48 -17.13 6.84
C THR A 175 25.41 -15.94 7.80
N ARG A 176 24.92 -14.80 7.35
CA ARG A 176 24.78 -13.55 8.09
C ARG A 176 23.76 -12.62 7.42
N GLN A 177 23.57 -11.43 7.99
CA GLN A 177 22.89 -10.34 7.31
C GLN A 177 23.69 -9.86 6.11
N ILE A 178 23.02 -9.40 5.04
CA ILE A 178 23.67 -8.82 3.87
C ILE A 178 24.50 -7.58 4.25
N ASP A 179 25.72 -7.50 3.77
CA ASP A 179 26.69 -6.44 4.12
C ASP A 179 26.25 -5.03 3.70
N ALA A 180 25.32 -4.93 2.74
CA ALA A 180 24.74 -3.66 2.31
C ALA A 180 23.92 -2.94 3.39
N ILE A 181 23.57 -3.62 4.49
CA ILE A 181 22.87 -3.05 5.65
C ILE A 181 23.86 -2.94 6.80
N GLU A 182 24.26 -1.72 7.12
CA GLU A 182 25.24 -1.42 8.17
C GLU A 182 24.66 -1.69 9.56
N ILE A 183 25.47 -2.36 10.39
CA ILE A 183 25.17 -2.64 11.80
C ILE A 183 26.06 -1.73 12.65
N TYR A 184 25.46 -0.84 13.42
CA TYR A 184 26.19 0.12 14.25
C TYR A 184 26.41 -0.41 15.68
N PRO A 185 27.38 0.16 16.44
CA PRO A 185 27.70 -0.33 17.79
C PRO A 185 26.51 -0.33 18.77
N GLN A 186 25.57 0.60 18.60
CA GLN A 186 24.37 0.72 19.45
C GLN A 186 23.19 -0.12 19.01
N ASP A 187 23.25 -0.77 17.85
CA ASP A 187 22.20 -1.65 17.35
C ASP A 187 22.20 -2.97 18.12
N ALA A 188 21.13 -3.74 17.99
CA ALA A 188 21.04 -5.06 18.58
C ALA A 188 20.93 -6.15 17.51
N ILE A 189 21.43 -7.36 17.83
CA ILE A 189 21.29 -8.53 16.96
C ILE A 189 20.68 -9.69 17.73
N THR A 190 19.56 -10.24 17.24
CA THR A 190 18.92 -11.42 17.82
C THR A 190 17.94 -12.04 16.83
N ASP A 191 17.57 -13.31 17.04
CA ASP A 191 16.51 -14.01 16.29
C ASP A 191 15.44 -14.62 17.20
N SER A 192 15.33 -14.10 18.44
CA SER A 192 14.52 -14.72 19.50
C SER A 192 13.67 -13.70 20.26
N ALA A 193 13.02 -14.17 21.33
CA ALA A 193 12.27 -13.34 22.28
C ALA A 193 13.11 -12.24 22.95
N GLU A 194 14.42 -12.33 22.91
CA GLU A 194 15.33 -11.31 23.43
C GLU A 194 15.06 -9.92 22.82
N ALA A 195 14.59 -9.87 21.55
CA ALA A 195 14.17 -8.62 20.92
C ALA A 195 13.08 -7.91 21.75
N PHE A 196 12.06 -8.65 22.18
CA PHE A 196 11.00 -8.09 23.01
C PHE A 196 11.51 -7.68 24.40
N TYR A 197 12.36 -8.50 25.01
CA TYR A 197 12.95 -8.17 26.31
C TYR A 197 13.76 -6.87 26.25
N LEU A 198 14.60 -6.72 25.22
CA LEU A 198 15.33 -5.49 24.97
C LEU A 198 14.40 -4.29 24.71
N MET A 199 13.36 -4.46 23.90
CA MET A 199 12.37 -3.42 23.68
C MET A 199 11.73 -2.97 25.00
N LYS A 200 11.35 -3.90 25.87
CA LYS A 200 10.77 -3.58 27.20
C LYS A 200 11.78 -2.88 28.09
N GLN A 201 13.02 -3.32 28.14
CA GLN A 201 14.10 -2.69 28.90
C GLN A 201 14.32 -1.23 28.46
N LYS A 202 14.27 -0.96 27.16
CA LYS A 202 14.44 0.39 26.58
C LYS A 202 13.15 1.23 26.60
N GLY A 203 12.04 0.71 27.13
CA GLY A 203 10.76 1.41 27.15
C GLY A 203 10.13 1.63 25.77
N ILE A 204 10.46 0.77 24.81
CA ILE A 204 9.89 0.78 23.46
C ILE A 204 8.41 0.36 23.51
N THR A 205 7.58 1.09 22.79
CA THR A 205 6.14 0.84 22.68
C THR A 205 5.68 0.64 21.24
N ASN A 206 6.49 1.07 20.27
CA ASN A 206 6.18 1.04 18.85
C ASN A 206 7.22 0.23 18.08
N VAL A 207 6.77 -0.50 17.05
CA VAL A 207 7.64 -1.37 16.25
C VAL A 207 7.35 -1.16 14.76
N LEU A 208 8.35 -0.74 14.01
CA LEU A 208 8.35 -0.79 12.55
C LEU A 208 9.02 -2.09 12.12
N VAL A 209 8.34 -2.89 11.32
CA VAL A 209 8.86 -4.16 10.79
C VAL A 209 9.13 -4.01 9.30
N LEU A 210 10.28 -4.47 8.83
CA LEU A 210 10.64 -4.55 7.41
C LEU A 210 11.51 -5.80 7.17
N GLY A 211 11.77 -6.11 5.90
CA GLY A 211 12.58 -7.27 5.52
C GLY A 211 11.76 -8.44 5.00
N VAL A 212 12.26 -9.66 5.09
CA VAL A 212 11.71 -10.82 4.37
C VAL A 212 11.49 -12.05 5.26
N HIS A 213 10.63 -13.00 4.86
CA HIS A 213 9.63 -12.82 3.79
C HIS A 213 8.30 -12.50 4.43
N THR A 214 7.51 -11.68 3.73
CA THR A 214 6.27 -11.09 4.26
C THR A 214 5.28 -12.12 4.77
N ASN A 215 5.06 -13.21 4.02
CA ASN A 215 4.16 -14.32 4.38
C ASN A 215 4.73 -15.28 5.43
N MET A 216 6.02 -15.19 5.75
CA MET A 216 6.74 -16.12 6.63
C MET A 216 7.28 -15.42 7.87
N CYS A 217 8.57 -15.08 7.86
CA CYS A 217 9.31 -14.56 9.01
C CYS A 217 8.75 -13.22 9.52
N VAL A 218 8.37 -12.33 8.61
CA VAL A 218 7.78 -11.02 8.91
C VAL A 218 6.44 -11.14 9.64
N LEU A 219 5.68 -12.20 9.41
CA LEU A 219 4.47 -12.49 10.17
C LEU A 219 4.74 -13.32 11.44
N GLY A 220 5.61 -14.33 11.37
CA GLY A 220 5.62 -15.43 12.33
C GLY A 220 6.73 -15.44 13.37
N ARG A 221 7.84 -14.72 13.20
CA ARG A 221 8.98 -14.75 14.13
C ARG A 221 8.66 -14.08 15.48
N PRO A 222 9.39 -14.42 16.59
CA PRO A 222 9.10 -13.91 17.94
C PRO A 222 9.27 -12.41 18.12
N PHE A 223 9.91 -11.73 17.18
CA PHE A 223 10.15 -10.30 17.15
C PHE A 223 9.28 -9.56 16.11
N SER A 224 8.37 -10.28 15.45
CA SER A 224 7.68 -9.81 14.25
C SER A 224 6.18 -9.59 14.49
N ILE A 225 5.40 -9.35 13.42
CA ILE A 225 4.08 -8.73 13.47
C ILE A 225 3.13 -9.43 14.43
N ARG A 226 2.80 -10.72 14.21
CA ARG A 226 1.77 -11.42 15.02
C ARG A 226 2.08 -11.35 16.51
N GLN A 227 3.31 -11.68 16.86
CA GLN A 227 3.70 -11.79 18.26
C GLN A 227 3.84 -10.41 18.92
N MET A 228 4.35 -9.40 18.23
CA MET A 228 4.42 -8.05 18.79
C MET A 228 3.04 -7.42 18.98
N VAL A 229 2.11 -7.66 18.08
CA VAL A 229 0.70 -7.24 18.23
C VAL A 229 0.06 -7.95 19.43
N GLN A 230 0.26 -9.26 19.59
CA GLN A 230 -0.23 -10.05 20.75
C GLN A 230 0.37 -9.56 22.08
N GLN A 231 1.60 -9.07 22.09
CA GLN A 231 2.18 -8.40 23.26
C GLN A 231 1.60 -7.00 23.52
N GLY A 232 0.75 -6.48 22.64
CA GLY A 232 0.14 -5.14 22.76
C GLY A 232 1.06 -4.01 22.38
N MET A 233 2.08 -4.26 21.58
CA MET A 233 2.90 -3.22 20.95
C MET A 233 2.11 -2.55 19.83
N LYS A 234 2.36 -1.27 19.58
CA LYS A 234 1.93 -0.63 18.33
C LYS A 234 2.87 -1.08 17.21
N VAL A 235 2.37 -1.80 16.23
CA VAL A 235 3.16 -2.34 15.13
C VAL A 235 2.73 -1.71 13.83
N ALA A 236 3.68 -1.46 12.92
CA ALA A 236 3.40 -1.15 11.51
C ALA A 236 4.43 -1.83 10.60
N LEU A 237 3.96 -2.34 9.45
CA LEU A 237 4.82 -2.87 8.39
C LEU A 237 5.27 -1.73 7.47
N VAL A 238 6.56 -1.69 7.11
CA VAL A 238 7.05 -0.84 6.02
C VAL A 238 6.80 -1.59 4.71
N ARG A 239 5.63 -1.34 4.09
CA ARG A 239 5.02 -2.16 3.04
C ARG A 239 5.82 -2.29 1.74
N ASP A 240 6.65 -1.33 1.43
CA ASP A 240 7.50 -1.29 0.23
C ASP A 240 8.94 -1.76 0.50
N LEU A 241 9.29 -2.09 1.78
CA LEU A 241 10.56 -2.68 2.16
C LEU A 241 10.37 -4.11 2.66
N THR A 242 9.62 -4.90 1.89
CA THR A 242 9.37 -6.32 2.15
C THR A 242 9.16 -7.07 0.84
N ASP A 243 9.32 -8.39 0.86
CA ASP A 243 9.11 -9.28 -0.26
C ASP A 243 8.53 -10.61 0.22
N THR A 244 7.73 -11.26 -0.60
CA THR A 244 6.99 -12.48 -0.27
C THR A 244 7.62 -13.69 -0.95
N MET A 245 7.71 -14.84 -0.30
CA MET A 245 7.97 -16.11 -1.00
C MET A 245 6.67 -16.58 -1.66
N TYR A 246 6.55 -16.31 -2.95
CA TYR A 246 5.38 -16.66 -3.74
C TYR A 246 5.76 -17.03 -5.18
N ASN A 247 5.31 -18.22 -5.59
CA ASN A 247 5.45 -18.72 -6.95
C ASN A 247 4.21 -18.34 -7.78
N PRO A 248 4.33 -17.55 -8.87
CA PRO A 248 3.21 -17.18 -9.73
C PRO A 248 2.47 -18.34 -10.40
N GLU A 249 3.05 -19.54 -10.39
CA GLU A 249 2.41 -20.77 -10.88
C GLU A 249 1.45 -21.40 -9.85
N LYS A 250 1.37 -20.83 -8.65
CA LYS A 250 0.44 -21.20 -7.58
C LYS A 250 -0.71 -20.20 -7.46
N ALA A 251 -1.82 -20.65 -6.86
CA ALA A 251 -2.96 -19.79 -6.63
C ALA A 251 -2.55 -18.52 -5.83
N PRO A 252 -3.09 -17.36 -6.18
CA PRO A 252 -4.14 -17.06 -7.16
C PRO A 252 -3.64 -16.83 -8.60
N PHE A 253 -2.44 -17.30 -8.99
CA PHE A 253 -1.86 -17.21 -10.33
C PHE A 253 -1.62 -15.78 -10.84
N VAL A 254 -1.19 -14.94 -9.96
CA VAL A 254 -0.86 -13.53 -10.21
C VAL A 254 0.66 -13.35 -10.34
N SER A 255 1.13 -12.14 -10.66
CA SER A 255 2.57 -11.87 -10.64
C SER A 255 3.13 -11.99 -9.22
N HIS A 256 4.44 -12.26 -9.10
CA HIS A 256 5.13 -12.30 -7.82
C HIS A 256 4.85 -11.07 -6.95
N PHE A 257 4.96 -9.88 -7.55
CA PHE A 257 4.74 -8.62 -6.84
C PHE A 257 3.27 -8.40 -6.44
N THR A 258 2.31 -8.90 -7.23
CA THR A 258 0.89 -8.91 -6.81
C THR A 258 0.68 -9.85 -5.61
N GLY A 259 1.38 -10.97 -5.57
CA GLY A 259 1.39 -11.85 -4.40
C GLY A 259 1.83 -11.10 -3.13
N THR A 260 2.88 -10.29 -3.23
CA THR A 260 3.33 -9.43 -2.12
C THR A 260 2.28 -8.38 -1.74
N ASP A 261 1.68 -7.69 -2.72
CA ASP A 261 0.61 -6.71 -2.47
C ASP A 261 -0.58 -7.35 -1.71
N LEU A 262 -0.96 -8.58 -2.07
CA LEU A 262 -2.05 -9.32 -1.41
C LEU A 262 -1.73 -9.69 0.04
N VAL A 263 -0.49 -10.11 0.34
CA VAL A 263 -0.07 -10.41 1.72
C VAL A 263 0.02 -9.13 2.55
N VAL A 264 0.48 -8.02 1.97
CA VAL A 264 0.45 -6.70 2.63
C VAL A 264 -0.98 -6.31 2.97
N GLU A 265 -1.93 -6.48 2.04
CA GLU A 265 -3.35 -6.20 2.31
C GLU A 265 -3.94 -7.11 3.39
N HIS A 266 -3.56 -8.38 3.44
CA HIS A 266 -3.92 -9.32 4.51
C HIS A 266 -3.42 -8.81 5.88
N ILE A 267 -2.19 -8.32 5.96
CA ILE A 267 -1.64 -7.73 7.18
C ILE A 267 -2.44 -6.48 7.61
N GLU A 268 -2.82 -5.62 6.65
CA GLU A 268 -3.65 -4.43 6.91
C GLU A 268 -5.06 -4.77 7.39
N LYS A 269 -5.60 -5.92 7.00
CA LYS A 269 -6.92 -6.40 7.42
C LYS A 269 -6.91 -6.97 8.83
N PHE A 270 -5.91 -7.75 9.17
CA PHE A 270 -5.97 -8.62 10.33
C PHE A 270 -4.99 -8.27 11.45
N TRP A 271 -3.87 -7.62 11.16
CA TRP A 271 -2.78 -7.50 12.12
C TRP A 271 -2.40 -6.08 12.47
N CYS A 272 -1.92 -5.31 11.53
CA CYS A 272 -1.41 -3.98 11.81
C CYS A 272 -1.47 -3.08 10.58
N PRO A 273 -1.47 -1.74 10.78
CA PRO A 273 -1.32 -0.80 9.68
C PRO A 273 0.04 -0.92 8.99
N THR A 274 0.14 -0.28 7.83
CA THR A 274 1.38 -0.15 7.07
C THR A 274 1.76 1.31 6.84
N ILE A 275 3.05 1.54 6.59
CA ILE A 275 3.60 2.81 6.11
C ILE A 275 4.40 2.59 4.83
N GLY A 276 4.60 3.63 4.03
CA GLY A 276 5.62 3.64 2.97
C GLY A 276 6.97 4.12 3.51
N SER A 277 8.07 3.63 2.94
CA SER A 277 9.43 4.06 3.31
C SER A 277 9.64 5.56 3.11
N ASN A 278 8.96 6.14 2.14
CA ASN A 278 9.01 7.57 1.81
C ASN A 278 8.55 8.48 2.97
N GLN A 279 7.80 7.97 3.94
CA GLN A 279 7.38 8.76 5.11
C GLN A 279 8.55 9.05 6.06
N ILE A 280 9.61 8.28 6.00
CA ILE A 280 10.86 8.48 6.74
C ILE A 280 11.96 9.05 5.85
N LEU A 281 12.07 8.54 4.61
CA LEU A 281 13.12 8.92 3.67
C LEU A 281 12.80 10.18 2.85
N GLY A 282 11.52 10.50 2.71
CA GLY A 282 11.07 11.44 1.68
C GLY A 282 11.03 10.79 0.28
N GLY A 283 10.64 11.56 -0.71
CA GLY A 283 10.59 11.10 -2.10
C GLY A 283 9.48 10.09 -2.40
N LYS A 284 9.83 9.01 -3.10
CA LYS A 284 8.89 7.96 -3.52
C LYS A 284 9.12 6.67 -2.73
N GLU A 285 8.09 5.85 -2.62
CA GLU A 285 8.20 4.48 -2.11
C GLU A 285 9.16 3.66 -2.98
N PHE A 286 9.88 2.73 -2.35
CA PHE A 286 10.73 1.78 -3.06
C PHE A 286 9.90 0.91 -4.01
N ARG A 287 10.49 0.54 -5.14
CA ARG A 287 9.90 -0.37 -6.09
C ARG A 287 11.00 -1.18 -6.75
N PHE A 288 10.81 -2.49 -6.83
CA PHE A 288 11.74 -3.39 -7.52
C PHE A 288 11.85 -3.02 -9.01
N LYS A 289 13.05 -3.12 -9.58
CA LYS A 289 13.32 -2.77 -10.99
C LYS A 289 12.51 -3.62 -11.96
N GLU A 290 12.27 -4.88 -11.62
CA GLU A 290 11.48 -5.80 -12.42
C GLU A 290 9.97 -5.58 -12.30
N ASP A 291 9.50 -4.86 -11.29
CA ASP A 291 8.09 -4.50 -11.18
C ASP A 291 7.74 -3.36 -12.14
N LYS A 292 7.40 -3.72 -13.37
CA LYS A 292 6.98 -2.79 -14.44
C LYS A 292 5.47 -2.62 -14.55
N ARG A 293 4.70 -3.17 -13.62
CA ARG A 293 3.23 -3.13 -13.66
C ARG A 293 2.74 -1.68 -13.63
N PRO A 294 1.91 -1.21 -14.59
CA PRO A 294 1.21 0.07 -14.45
C PRO A 294 0.34 0.06 -13.20
N ARG A 295 0.25 1.22 -12.54
CA ARG A 295 -0.52 1.40 -11.31
C ARG A 295 -1.94 1.84 -11.62
N VAL A 296 -2.92 1.02 -11.25
CA VAL A 296 -4.35 1.30 -11.37
C VAL A 296 -4.92 1.57 -9.97
N LEU A 297 -5.37 2.80 -9.74
CA LEU A 297 -6.01 3.19 -8.49
C LEU A 297 -7.53 3.11 -8.63
N PHE A 298 -8.14 2.18 -7.90
CA PHE A 298 -9.59 2.04 -7.79
C PHE A 298 -10.10 2.84 -6.59
N VAL A 299 -10.92 3.85 -6.87
CA VAL A 299 -11.62 4.64 -5.86
C VAL A 299 -13.09 4.28 -5.89
N ALA A 300 -13.57 3.63 -4.83
CA ALA A 300 -14.98 3.26 -4.72
C ALA A 300 -15.61 3.87 -3.48
N ALA A 301 -16.78 4.46 -3.68
CA ALA A 301 -17.58 5.09 -2.63
C ALA A 301 -19.07 5.04 -3.01
N GLU A 302 -19.58 3.82 -3.11
CA GLU A 302 -21.00 3.52 -3.33
C GLU A 302 -21.32 2.16 -2.70
N ASP A 303 -22.58 1.95 -2.30
CA ASP A 303 -23.02 0.74 -1.61
C ASP A 303 -23.99 -0.09 -2.45
N ALA A 304 -24.55 0.52 -3.51
CA ALA A 304 -25.67 -0.07 -4.24
C ALA A 304 -25.28 -1.26 -5.13
N TYR A 305 -24.02 -1.30 -5.59
CA TYR A 305 -23.55 -2.25 -6.62
C TYR A 305 -22.41 -3.13 -6.15
N LYS A 306 -22.09 -3.09 -4.85
CA LYS A 306 -21.03 -3.89 -4.21
C LYS A 306 -19.66 -3.74 -4.88
N SER A 307 -19.33 -2.54 -5.33
CA SER A 307 -18.04 -2.27 -6.01
C SER A 307 -16.85 -2.64 -5.15
N ARG A 308 -16.90 -2.42 -3.83
CA ARG A 308 -15.81 -2.80 -2.90
C ARG A 308 -15.59 -4.31 -2.79
N THR A 309 -16.59 -5.12 -3.17
CA THR A 309 -16.49 -6.59 -3.18
C THR A 309 -15.95 -7.10 -4.52
N TRP A 310 -16.61 -6.75 -5.64
CA TRP A 310 -16.27 -7.34 -6.92
C TRP A 310 -15.01 -6.74 -7.58
N ILE A 311 -14.66 -5.47 -7.29
CA ILE A 311 -13.46 -4.85 -7.87
C ILE A 311 -12.17 -5.59 -7.44
N PRO A 312 -11.93 -5.92 -6.16
CA PRO A 312 -10.78 -6.72 -5.77
C PRO A 312 -10.75 -8.10 -6.41
N GLU A 313 -11.89 -8.79 -6.49
CA GLU A 313 -12.01 -10.10 -7.16
C GLU A 313 -11.64 -10.00 -8.64
N PHE A 314 -12.19 -9.01 -9.35
CA PHE A 314 -11.84 -8.71 -10.75
C PHE A 314 -10.35 -8.38 -10.91
N ALA A 315 -9.80 -7.54 -10.03
CA ALA A 315 -8.40 -7.12 -10.11
C ALA A 315 -7.44 -8.31 -9.95
N VAL A 316 -7.71 -9.22 -9.01
CA VAL A 316 -6.92 -10.44 -8.86
C VAL A 316 -7.05 -11.33 -10.11
N ALA A 317 -8.29 -11.60 -10.55
CA ALA A 317 -8.56 -12.55 -11.62
C ALA A 317 -8.08 -12.05 -13.00
N ARG A 318 -8.19 -10.74 -13.29
CA ARG A 318 -7.98 -10.19 -14.64
C ARG A 318 -6.76 -9.27 -14.76
N LEU A 319 -6.36 -8.61 -13.67
CA LEU A 319 -5.28 -7.62 -13.69
C LEU A 319 -4.02 -8.11 -12.96
N GLY A 320 -4.13 -9.09 -12.07
CA GLY A 320 -3.08 -9.47 -11.13
C GLY A 320 -1.75 -9.91 -11.74
N LYS A 321 -1.70 -10.29 -13.02
CA LYS A 321 -0.45 -10.61 -13.72
C LYS A 321 0.28 -9.38 -14.24
N GLU A 322 -0.46 -8.35 -14.67
CA GLU A 322 0.05 -7.28 -15.51
C GLU A 322 -0.01 -5.89 -14.86
N TYR A 323 -0.79 -5.72 -13.78
CA TYR A 323 -1.09 -4.43 -13.17
C TYR A 323 -0.91 -4.46 -11.66
N GLN A 324 -0.46 -3.33 -11.11
CA GLN A 324 -0.54 -3.08 -9.68
C GLN A 324 -1.88 -2.41 -9.38
N SER A 325 -2.80 -3.16 -8.76
CA SER A 325 -4.09 -2.63 -8.34
C SER A 325 -4.01 -2.09 -6.92
N GLN A 326 -4.43 -0.83 -6.74
CA GLN A 326 -4.49 -0.16 -5.45
C GLN A 326 -5.94 0.22 -5.16
N PHE A 327 -6.38 0.06 -3.90
CA PHE A 327 -7.78 0.25 -3.53
C PHE A 327 -7.91 1.35 -2.48
N ALA A 328 -8.65 2.40 -2.85
CA ALA A 328 -9.01 3.54 -2.00
C ALA A 328 -10.53 3.55 -1.78
N PHE A 329 -11.00 2.61 -0.98
CA PHE A 329 -12.44 2.41 -0.74
C PHE A 329 -12.89 3.20 0.47
N SER A 330 -13.91 4.06 0.30
CA SER A 330 -14.52 4.83 1.37
C SER A 330 -15.58 4.00 2.10
N SER A 331 -15.65 4.15 3.43
CA SER A 331 -16.73 3.58 4.25
C SER A 331 -18.01 4.41 4.20
N GLU A 332 -17.98 5.60 3.61
CA GLU A 332 -19.07 6.55 3.61
C GLU A 332 -19.69 6.69 2.20
N ALA A 333 -21.01 6.58 2.11
CA ALA A 333 -21.73 6.51 0.83
C ALA A 333 -22.01 7.87 0.18
N ARG A 334 -22.33 8.92 0.96
CA ARG A 334 -22.83 10.21 0.41
C ARG A 334 -21.84 11.34 0.39
N PHE A 335 -21.10 11.54 1.44
CA PHE A 335 -19.99 12.49 1.55
C PHE A 335 -18.99 11.99 2.56
N GLY A 336 -17.79 12.51 2.51
CA GLY A 336 -16.65 12.06 3.30
C GLY A 336 -15.41 11.93 2.43
N SER A 337 -14.29 11.68 3.07
CA SER A 337 -13.00 11.51 2.43
C SER A 337 -12.97 10.31 1.48
N LEU A 338 -12.20 10.44 0.40
CA LEU A 338 -11.78 9.35 -0.48
C LEU A 338 -10.37 8.94 -0.05
N PRO A 339 -10.22 7.98 0.84
CA PRO A 339 -8.91 7.63 1.38
C PRO A 339 -7.99 7.11 0.28
N GLY A 340 -6.76 7.65 0.21
CA GLY A 340 -5.77 7.20 -0.76
C GLY A 340 -5.61 8.07 -2.00
N LEU A 341 -6.31 9.20 -2.14
CA LEU A 341 -6.07 10.13 -3.26
C LEU A 341 -4.64 10.68 -3.32
N HIS A 342 -3.89 10.65 -2.22
CA HIS A 342 -2.45 10.94 -2.23
C HIS A 342 -1.64 10.01 -3.15
N MET A 343 -2.17 8.83 -3.52
CA MET A 343 -1.55 7.90 -4.47
C MET A 343 -1.68 8.36 -5.92
N LEU A 344 -2.49 9.39 -6.23
CA LEU A 344 -2.69 9.92 -7.59
C LEU A 344 -1.38 10.34 -8.27
N ASP A 345 -0.40 10.84 -7.53
CA ASP A 345 0.89 11.24 -8.09
C ASP A 345 1.63 10.07 -8.77
N SER A 346 1.49 8.87 -8.24
CA SER A 346 2.10 7.64 -8.78
C SER A 346 1.14 6.78 -9.59
N THR A 347 -0.11 7.21 -9.80
CA THR A 347 -1.16 6.48 -10.51
C THR A 347 -1.04 6.67 -12.01
N ASP A 348 -1.11 5.57 -12.77
CA ASP A 348 -1.12 5.57 -14.24
C ASP A 348 -2.56 5.59 -14.78
N LEU A 349 -3.53 4.98 -14.09
CA LEU A 349 -4.96 5.02 -14.41
C LEU A 349 -5.79 5.18 -13.15
N LEU A 350 -6.64 6.17 -13.09
CA LEU A 350 -7.67 6.32 -12.05
C LEU A 350 -8.98 5.65 -12.50
N VAL A 351 -9.52 4.77 -11.65
CA VAL A 351 -10.83 4.14 -11.87
C VAL A 351 -11.80 4.60 -10.77
N LEU A 352 -12.90 5.21 -11.15
CA LEU A 352 -13.90 5.78 -10.23
C LEU A 352 -15.18 4.95 -10.22
N SER A 353 -15.63 4.55 -9.03
CA SER A 353 -16.98 4.00 -8.77
C SER A 353 -17.63 4.77 -7.62
N LEU A 354 -18.28 5.87 -7.95
CA LEU A 354 -18.86 6.84 -6.99
C LEU A 354 -20.35 7.03 -7.27
N ARG A 355 -21.11 7.44 -6.23
CA ARG A 355 -22.53 7.72 -6.41
C ARG A 355 -22.96 8.97 -5.65
N ARG A 356 -23.33 10.05 -6.38
CA ARG A 356 -24.00 11.26 -5.86
C ARG A 356 -23.41 11.80 -4.57
N ARG A 357 -22.09 12.03 -4.55
CA ARG A 357 -21.38 12.47 -3.34
C ARG A 357 -20.68 13.80 -3.51
N GLY A 358 -20.56 14.54 -2.40
CA GLY A 358 -19.57 15.58 -2.24
C GLY A 358 -18.29 15.00 -1.63
N VAL A 359 -17.16 15.62 -1.92
CA VAL A 359 -15.85 15.27 -1.35
C VAL A 359 -15.23 16.54 -0.71
N PRO A 360 -14.29 16.41 0.25
CA PRO A 360 -13.55 17.55 0.75
C PRO A 360 -12.96 18.39 -0.40
N GLU A 361 -12.95 19.71 -0.25
CA GLU A 361 -12.46 20.64 -1.29
C GLU A 361 -11.03 20.32 -1.74
N GLU A 362 -10.14 19.95 -0.81
CA GLU A 362 -8.77 19.55 -1.13
C GLU A 362 -8.72 18.29 -2.00
N GLU A 363 -9.58 17.33 -1.73
CA GLU A 363 -9.67 16.09 -2.52
C GLU A 363 -10.23 16.36 -3.92
N MET A 364 -11.23 17.23 -4.04
CA MET A 364 -11.74 17.68 -5.33
C MET A 364 -10.65 18.39 -6.15
N LYS A 365 -9.83 19.21 -5.50
CA LYS A 365 -8.67 19.84 -6.14
C LYS A 365 -7.68 18.80 -6.66
N MET A 366 -7.33 17.79 -5.85
CA MET A 366 -6.42 16.70 -6.28
C MET A 366 -6.95 15.94 -7.49
N LEU A 367 -8.26 15.65 -7.54
CA LEU A 367 -8.91 15.00 -8.68
C LEU A 367 -8.84 15.87 -9.94
N LYS A 368 -9.17 17.16 -9.83
CA LYS A 368 -9.09 18.11 -10.93
C LYS A 368 -7.66 18.28 -11.46
N GLU A 369 -6.67 18.35 -10.57
CA GLU A 369 -5.26 18.42 -10.95
C GLU A 369 -4.79 17.14 -11.67
N TYR A 370 -5.21 15.96 -11.21
CA TYR A 370 -4.90 14.70 -11.87
C TYR A 370 -5.44 14.67 -13.31
N ILE A 371 -6.71 15.04 -13.49
CA ILE A 371 -7.39 15.08 -14.79
C ILE A 371 -6.77 16.16 -15.67
N GLY A 372 -6.54 17.36 -15.14
CA GLY A 372 -5.92 18.48 -15.87
C GLY A 372 -4.47 18.24 -16.31
N LYS A 373 -3.77 17.26 -15.74
CA LYS A 373 -2.48 16.77 -16.22
C LYS A 373 -2.59 15.81 -17.42
N GLY A 374 -3.80 15.58 -17.93
CA GLY A 374 -4.05 14.67 -19.06
C GLY A 374 -3.94 13.18 -18.69
N LYS A 375 -3.94 12.84 -17.40
CA LYS A 375 -3.84 11.44 -16.97
C LYS A 375 -5.17 10.69 -17.20
N PRO A 376 -5.11 9.39 -17.57
CA PRO A 376 -6.29 8.64 -17.96
C PRO A 376 -7.21 8.33 -16.77
N LEU A 377 -8.52 8.37 -17.05
CA LEU A 377 -9.58 8.10 -16.09
C LEU A 377 -10.61 7.13 -16.68
N LEU A 378 -11.04 6.16 -15.89
CA LEU A 378 -12.15 5.26 -16.21
C LEU A 378 -13.28 5.45 -15.18
N SER A 379 -14.46 5.80 -15.65
CA SER A 379 -15.69 5.92 -14.85
C SER A 379 -16.48 4.62 -14.92
N ILE A 380 -16.85 4.07 -13.77
CA ILE A 380 -17.72 2.90 -13.69
C ILE A 380 -19.11 3.31 -13.22
N ARG A 381 -20.12 2.93 -14.00
CA ARG A 381 -21.55 3.03 -13.72
C ARG A 381 -21.95 4.39 -13.14
N THR A 382 -22.30 4.44 -11.86
CA THR A 382 -22.82 5.65 -11.19
C THR A 382 -21.83 6.80 -11.11
N ALA A 383 -20.57 6.60 -11.45
CA ALA A 383 -19.61 7.68 -11.50
C ALA A 383 -19.93 8.72 -12.59
N THR A 384 -20.78 8.41 -13.58
CA THR A 384 -21.35 9.40 -14.51
C THR A 384 -22.01 10.59 -13.78
N HIS A 385 -22.65 10.33 -12.65
CA HIS A 385 -23.26 11.35 -11.77
C HIS A 385 -22.66 11.29 -10.34
N GLY A 386 -21.43 10.81 -10.24
CA GLY A 386 -20.75 10.53 -8.98
C GLY A 386 -20.55 11.75 -8.10
N PHE A 387 -20.22 12.90 -8.70
CA PHE A 387 -19.97 14.17 -8.01
C PHE A 387 -21.15 15.15 -8.06
N ALA A 388 -22.36 14.69 -8.44
CA ALA A 388 -23.58 15.48 -8.45
C ALA A 388 -24.52 15.05 -7.30
N PRO A 389 -24.25 15.47 -6.04
CA PRO A 389 -25.08 15.12 -4.90
C PRO A 389 -26.49 15.71 -5.05
N ASN A 390 -27.49 14.99 -4.55
CA ASN A 390 -28.88 15.44 -4.50
C ASN A 390 -29.27 15.99 -3.11
N VAL A 391 -28.28 16.35 -2.31
CA VAL A 391 -28.43 16.94 -0.97
C VAL A 391 -27.49 18.14 -0.83
N LYS A 392 -27.83 19.07 0.08
CA LYS A 392 -26.96 20.20 0.41
C LYS A 392 -25.68 19.69 1.05
N LEU A 393 -24.55 20.16 0.54
CA LEU A 393 -23.25 19.81 1.07
C LEU A 393 -22.93 20.56 2.38
N PRO A 394 -22.21 19.93 3.31
CA PRO A 394 -21.59 20.63 4.43
C PRO A 394 -20.53 21.66 3.97
N ALA A 395 -20.18 22.59 4.81
CA ALA A 395 -19.06 23.51 4.57
C ALA A 395 -17.75 22.73 4.42
N GLY A 396 -16.87 23.15 3.51
CA GLY A 396 -15.58 22.49 3.22
C GLY A 396 -15.70 21.28 2.26
N TYR A 397 -16.88 21.05 1.69
CA TYR A 397 -17.11 20.02 0.67
C TYR A 397 -17.42 20.64 -0.68
N ALA A 398 -16.93 20.00 -1.73
CA ALA A 398 -17.14 20.39 -3.12
C ALA A 398 -17.95 19.34 -3.90
N GLU A 399 -18.62 19.80 -4.95
CA GLU A 399 -19.31 19.01 -5.97
C GLU A 399 -18.76 19.34 -7.37
N TRP A 400 -19.03 18.48 -8.34
CA TRP A 400 -18.75 18.71 -9.75
C TRP A 400 -19.90 18.21 -10.58
N LYS A 401 -20.95 19.03 -10.66
CA LYS A 401 -22.23 18.65 -11.30
C LYS A 401 -22.08 18.30 -12.78
N GLU A 402 -21.21 19.01 -13.48
CA GLU A 402 -20.99 18.83 -14.92
C GLU A 402 -19.84 17.83 -15.22
N PHE A 403 -19.46 16.98 -14.25
CA PHE A 403 -18.38 16.00 -14.43
C PHE A 403 -18.62 15.09 -15.63
N ASP A 404 -19.87 14.67 -15.85
CA ASP A 404 -20.28 13.86 -16.99
C ASP A 404 -20.02 14.56 -18.34
N LYS A 405 -20.31 15.85 -18.44
CA LYS A 405 -20.10 16.64 -19.66
C LYS A 405 -18.65 17.04 -19.85
N ASP A 406 -18.05 17.60 -18.78
CA ASP A 406 -16.70 18.15 -18.83
C ASP A 406 -15.66 17.06 -19.08
N VAL A 407 -15.75 15.94 -18.37
CA VAL A 407 -14.75 14.89 -18.36
C VAL A 407 -15.14 13.68 -19.20
N LEU A 408 -16.34 13.14 -19.00
CA LEU A 408 -16.77 11.90 -19.65
C LEU A 408 -17.38 12.13 -21.04
N GLY A 409 -17.72 13.37 -21.38
CA GLY A 409 -18.32 13.71 -22.67
C GLY A 409 -19.69 13.09 -22.88
N CYS A 410 -20.51 12.99 -21.85
CA CYS A 410 -21.87 12.49 -21.93
C CYS A 410 -22.84 13.43 -21.20
N ASN A 411 -24.15 13.22 -21.37
CA ASN A 411 -25.19 13.98 -20.69
C ASN A 411 -26.12 13.01 -19.97
N TYR A 412 -25.78 12.69 -18.71
CA TYR A 412 -26.56 11.74 -17.92
C TYR A 412 -27.94 12.29 -17.55
N GLN A 413 -29.01 11.67 -18.06
CA GLN A 413 -30.43 12.06 -17.88
C GLN A 413 -31.23 11.01 -17.10
N GLY A 414 -30.55 10.14 -16.34
CA GLY A 414 -31.19 9.03 -15.64
C GLY A 414 -31.04 7.71 -16.39
N HIS A 415 -31.94 6.79 -16.17
CA HIS A 415 -31.91 5.45 -16.77
C HIS A 415 -33.31 5.06 -17.30
N GLU A 416 -33.39 3.99 -18.08
CA GLU A 416 -34.65 3.41 -18.51
C GLU A 416 -35.46 2.89 -17.31
N VAL A 417 -36.74 2.62 -17.53
CA VAL A 417 -37.69 2.28 -16.46
C VAL A 417 -37.28 1.06 -15.64
N ALA A 418 -37.79 0.98 -14.42
CA ALA A 418 -37.36 0.05 -13.39
C ALA A 418 -37.40 -1.45 -13.75
N ASN A 419 -38.14 -1.87 -14.74
CA ASN A 419 -38.23 -3.28 -15.15
C ASN A 419 -37.47 -3.57 -16.46
N SER A 420 -36.69 -2.61 -16.99
CA SER A 420 -35.85 -2.82 -18.16
C SER A 420 -34.46 -3.23 -17.75
N LEU A 421 -33.92 -4.22 -18.42
CA LEU A 421 -32.52 -4.64 -18.29
C LEU A 421 -31.77 -4.36 -19.59
N THR A 422 -30.46 -4.34 -19.53
CA THR A 422 -29.62 -4.03 -20.69
C THR A 422 -29.22 -5.31 -21.43
N GLN A 423 -29.33 -5.29 -22.75
CA GLN A 423 -28.70 -6.28 -23.65
C GLN A 423 -27.56 -5.60 -24.40
N VAL A 424 -26.38 -6.18 -24.41
CA VAL A 424 -25.16 -5.54 -24.97
C VAL A 424 -24.95 -5.89 -26.44
N MET A 425 -24.41 -4.92 -27.21
CA MET A 425 -24.12 -5.03 -28.63
C MET A 425 -22.76 -4.38 -28.94
N PRO A 426 -21.75 -5.15 -29.37
CA PRO A 426 -20.46 -4.59 -29.83
C PRO A 426 -20.64 -3.69 -31.06
N VAL A 427 -19.98 -2.52 -31.05
CA VAL A 427 -20.05 -1.54 -32.15
C VAL A 427 -18.75 -1.57 -32.98
N LEU A 428 -17.63 -1.75 -32.32
CA LEU A 428 -16.31 -1.75 -32.97
C LEU A 428 -15.61 -3.10 -32.79
N ASP A 429 -14.67 -3.38 -33.71
CA ASP A 429 -13.83 -4.58 -33.69
C ASP A 429 -12.90 -4.64 -32.48
N HIS A 430 -12.88 -3.61 -31.64
CA HIS A 430 -12.03 -3.57 -30.45
C HIS A 430 -12.30 -4.78 -29.51
N PHE A 431 -13.54 -5.24 -29.43
CA PHE A 431 -13.94 -6.39 -28.63
C PHE A 431 -14.09 -7.68 -29.42
N LYS A 432 -13.59 -7.77 -30.65
CA LYS A 432 -13.74 -8.95 -31.54
C LYS A 432 -13.25 -10.27 -30.96
N ASN A 433 -12.31 -10.23 -30.03
CA ASN A 433 -11.79 -11.42 -29.37
C ASN A 433 -12.64 -11.87 -28.17
N ILE A 434 -13.69 -11.12 -27.83
CA ILE A 434 -14.63 -11.46 -26.77
C ILE A 434 -15.80 -12.21 -27.40
N ASN A 435 -16.06 -13.43 -26.95
CA ASN A 435 -17.22 -14.18 -27.38
C ASN A 435 -18.46 -13.74 -26.58
N PHE A 436 -19.29 -12.91 -27.19
CA PHE A 436 -20.52 -12.43 -26.59
C PHE A 436 -21.71 -13.40 -26.65
N ASP A 437 -21.56 -14.58 -27.23
CA ASP A 437 -22.68 -15.52 -27.44
C ASP A 437 -23.39 -15.91 -26.13
N ARG A 438 -22.66 -15.95 -25.01
CA ARG A 438 -23.24 -16.24 -23.70
C ARG A 438 -24.11 -15.10 -23.16
N VAL A 439 -23.73 -13.85 -23.41
CA VAL A 439 -24.44 -12.67 -22.89
C VAL A 439 -25.32 -11.97 -23.93
N LYS A 440 -25.23 -12.37 -25.22
CA LYS A 440 -25.95 -11.73 -26.32
C LYS A 440 -27.46 -11.71 -26.14
N ASN A 441 -28.01 -12.79 -25.59
CA ASN A 441 -29.46 -12.93 -25.36
C ASN A 441 -29.85 -12.77 -23.88
N GLU A 442 -28.86 -12.56 -23.01
CA GLU A 442 -29.10 -12.33 -21.59
C GLU A 442 -29.45 -10.86 -21.33
N LYS A 443 -30.28 -10.67 -20.34
CA LYS A 443 -30.62 -9.33 -19.83
C LYS A 443 -29.74 -9.06 -18.63
N LEU A 444 -28.74 -8.19 -18.79
CA LEU A 444 -27.87 -7.80 -17.70
C LEU A 444 -28.63 -7.00 -16.64
N ALA A 445 -28.23 -7.15 -15.38
CA ALA A 445 -28.93 -6.57 -14.22
C ALA A 445 -28.94 -5.03 -14.20
N SER A 446 -28.10 -4.37 -14.97
CA SER A 446 -28.08 -2.91 -15.09
C SER A 446 -29.26 -2.37 -15.90
N HIS A 447 -29.90 -1.33 -15.40
CA HIS A 447 -30.73 -0.48 -16.21
C HIS A 447 -29.88 0.33 -17.18
N LEU A 448 -30.34 0.45 -18.44
CA LEU A 448 -29.67 1.24 -19.46
C LEU A 448 -29.68 2.73 -19.10
N TYR A 449 -28.50 3.36 -19.03
CA TYR A 449 -28.38 4.79 -18.78
C TYR A 449 -28.68 5.61 -20.02
N LYS A 450 -29.38 6.74 -19.84
CA LYS A 450 -29.63 7.75 -20.88
C LYS A 450 -28.46 8.72 -20.84
N VAL A 451 -27.54 8.59 -21.76
CA VAL A 451 -26.28 9.33 -21.77
C VAL A 451 -26.07 10.20 -23.00
N ASN A 452 -26.95 10.07 -24.00
CA ASN A 452 -26.89 10.88 -25.20
C ASN A 452 -27.38 12.32 -24.95
N PRO A 453 -26.87 13.33 -25.72
CA PRO A 453 -25.84 13.16 -26.74
C PRO A 453 -24.46 13.02 -26.13
N LEU A 454 -23.58 12.22 -26.77
CA LEU A 454 -22.17 12.20 -26.46
C LEU A 454 -21.46 13.39 -27.11
N ALA A 455 -20.30 13.77 -26.56
CA ALA A 455 -19.39 14.73 -27.17
C ALA A 455 -18.88 14.23 -28.54
N LYS A 456 -18.55 15.14 -29.44
CA LYS A 456 -18.11 14.81 -30.82
C LYS A 456 -16.82 14.00 -30.88
N ASP A 457 -15.96 14.12 -29.86
CA ASP A 457 -14.71 13.40 -29.68
C ASP A 457 -14.88 12.04 -28.97
N ALA A 458 -16.08 11.69 -28.58
CA ALA A 458 -16.38 10.38 -27.98
C ALA A 458 -16.55 9.31 -29.06
N LYS A 459 -15.94 8.12 -28.79
CA LYS A 459 -16.05 6.93 -29.63
C LYS A 459 -16.72 5.81 -28.87
N VAL A 460 -17.86 5.32 -29.36
CA VAL A 460 -18.62 4.24 -28.76
C VAL A 460 -17.96 2.90 -29.09
N LEU A 461 -17.71 2.08 -28.07
CA LEU A 461 -17.13 0.75 -28.19
C LEU A 461 -18.18 -0.35 -28.00
N LEU A 462 -19.16 -0.12 -27.13
CA LEU A 462 -20.24 -1.05 -26.82
C LEU A 462 -21.53 -0.28 -26.63
N GLU A 463 -22.60 -0.74 -27.27
CA GLU A 463 -23.96 -0.25 -27.06
C GLU A 463 -24.78 -1.22 -26.22
N GLY A 464 -25.80 -0.69 -25.59
CA GLY A 464 -26.82 -1.45 -24.87
C GLY A 464 -28.20 -1.15 -25.39
N LYS A 465 -29.07 -2.16 -25.41
CA LYS A 465 -30.49 -2.07 -25.73
C LYS A 465 -31.32 -2.36 -24.50
N SER A 466 -32.27 -1.49 -24.18
CA SER A 466 -33.24 -1.76 -23.12
C SER A 466 -34.26 -2.82 -23.51
N VAL A 467 -34.52 -3.79 -22.63
CA VAL A 467 -35.50 -4.88 -22.90
C VAL A 467 -36.40 -5.07 -21.68
N PRO A 468 -37.73 -4.87 -21.82
CA PRO A 468 -38.44 -4.35 -22.99
C PRO A 468 -38.20 -2.84 -23.20
N GLY A 469 -38.53 -2.32 -24.37
CA GLY A 469 -38.47 -0.88 -24.65
C GLY A 469 -37.66 -0.51 -25.88
N GLY A 470 -36.62 -1.28 -26.20
CA GLY A 470 -35.88 -1.20 -27.48
C GLY A 470 -35.01 0.04 -27.68
N LYS A 471 -34.87 0.95 -26.71
CA LYS A 471 -33.94 2.08 -26.80
C LYS A 471 -32.48 1.64 -26.75
N ILE A 472 -31.67 2.31 -27.54
CA ILE A 472 -30.22 2.02 -27.63
C ILE A 472 -29.47 3.24 -27.10
N GLU A 473 -28.49 2.97 -26.23
CA GLU A 473 -27.60 3.97 -25.64
C GLU A 473 -26.18 3.42 -25.58
N PRO A 474 -25.15 4.28 -25.62
CA PRO A 474 -23.77 3.87 -25.35
C PRO A 474 -23.62 3.25 -23.95
N VAL A 475 -22.88 2.14 -23.86
CA VAL A 475 -22.59 1.45 -22.61
C VAL A 475 -21.11 1.53 -22.27
N VAL A 476 -20.23 1.46 -23.29
CA VAL A 476 -18.81 1.72 -23.15
C VAL A 476 -18.39 2.69 -24.24
N TRP A 477 -17.74 3.76 -23.86
CA TRP A 477 -17.13 4.72 -24.79
C TRP A 477 -15.84 5.27 -24.23
N ILE A 478 -15.03 5.80 -25.11
CA ILE A 478 -13.84 6.55 -24.76
C ILE A 478 -13.91 7.96 -25.34
N ARG A 479 -13.22 8.87 -24.68
CA ARG A 479 -13.00 10.24 -25.12
C ARG A 479 -11.50 10.52 -25.07
N GLU A 480 -10.98 11.00 -26.20
CA GLU A 480 -9.59 11.45 -26.30
C GLU A 480 -9.61 12.91 -26.75
N ASN A 481 -9.19 13.79 -25.89
CA ASN A 481 -9.06 15.22 -26.17
C ASN A 481 -7.70 15.75 -25.71
N PRO A 482 -7.33 16.99 -26.06
CA PRO A 482 -6.06 17.58 -25.64
C PRO A 482 -5.86 17.65 -24.11
N GLU A 483 -6.96 17.64 -23.33
CA GLU A 483 -6.95 17.73 -21.88
C GLU A 483 -6.82 16.36 -21.20
N GLY A 484 -6.93 15.25 -21.96
CA GLY A 484 -6.75 13.92 -21.39
C GLY A 484 -7.59 12.83 -22.06
N ARG A 485 -7.46 11.64 -21.50
CA ARG A 485 -8.17 10.43 -21.95
C ARG A 485 -9.14 9.97 -20.88
N ALA A 486 -10.42 9.89 -21.21
CA ALA A 486 -11.46 9.38 -20.33
C ALA A 486 -12.20 8.20 -20.97
N ALA A 487 -12.56 7.21 -20.17
CA ALA A 487 -13.45 6.13 -20.57
C ALA A 487 -14.66 6.06 -19.62
N CYS A 488 -15.75 5.56 -20.13
CA CYS A 488 -16.92 5.28 -19.34
C CYS A 488 -17.41 3.86 -19.60
N PHE A 489 -17.71 3.15 -18.52
CA PHE A 489 -18.23 1.79 -18.50
C PHE A 489 -19.49 1.80 -17.63
N THR A 490 -20.68 1.86 -18.23
CA THR A 490 -21.97 2.02 -17.50
C THR A 490 -22.53 0.72 -16.94
N LEU A 491 -21.90 -0.41 -17.21
CA LEU A 491 -22.13 -1.67 -16.53
C LEU A 491 -21.43 -1.65 -15.16
N GLY A 492 -21.44 -2.76 -14.44
CA GLY A 492 -20.76 -2.88 -13.14
C GLY A 492 -21.70 -3.16 -11.98
N HIS A 493 -22.89 -3.69 -12.26
CA HIS A 493 -23.69 -4.35 -11.24
C HIS A 493 -22.99 -5.63 -10.80
N PHE A 494 -23.06 -5.97 -9.50
CA PHE A 494 -22.40 -7.17 -8.96
C PHE A 494 -22.70 -8.45 -9.75
N ASP A 495 -23.97 -8.63 -10.20
CA ASP A 495 -24.35 -9.81 -10.96
C ASP A 495 -23.77 -9.84 -12.37
N GLU A 496 -23.60 -8.67 -13.01
CA GLU A 496 -22.96 -8.58 -14.33
C GLU A 496 -21.48 -8.93 -14.30
N MET A 497 -20.81 -8.55 -13.21
CA MET A 497 -19.39 -8.82 -13.04
C MET A 497 -19.10 -10.31 -12.75
N LYS A 498 -20.11 -11.17 -12.69
CA LYS A 498 -19.96 -12.63 -12.72
C LYS A 498 -19.75 -13.18 -14.14
N HIS A 499 -20.13 -12.43 -15.17
CA HIS A 499 -19.94 -12.81 -16.57
C HIS A 499 -18.50 -12.50 -16.99
N GLU A 500 -17.82 -13.53 -17.46
CA GLU A 500 -16.43 -13.43 -17.89
C GLU A 500 -16.25 -12.43 -19.03
N GLU A 501 -17.20 -12.41 -19.97
CA GLU A 501 -17.24 -11.52 -21.12
C GLU A 501 -17.26 -10.05 -20.68
N ILE A 502 -18.05 -9.72 -19.66
CA ILE A 502 -18.15 -8.36 -19.13
C ILE A 502 -16.86 -7.97 -18.41
N GLN A 503 -16.24 -8.89 -17.67
CA GLN A 503 -14.93 -8.68 -17.08
C GLN A 503 -13.86 -8.46 -18.18
N GLN A 504 -13.92 -9.19 -19.30
CA GLN A 504 -13.00 -9.01 -20.42
C GLN A 504 -13.19 -7.65 -21.11
N VAL A 505 -14.44 -7.14 -21.25
CA VAL A 505 -14.70 -5.79 -21.73
C VAL A 505 -14.06 -4.75 -20.83
N LEU A 506 -14.20 -4.87 -19.50
CA LEU A 506 -13.59 -3.95 -18.55
C LEU A 506 -12.06 -4.01 -18.63
N LYS A 507 -11.46 -5.22 -18.68
CA LYS A 507 -10.00 -5.37 -18.84
C LYS A 507 -9.51 -4.74 -20.14
N SER A 508 -10.16 -5.04 -21.26
CA SER A 508 -9.80 -4.45 -22.57
C SER A 508 -9.91 -2.93 -22.58
N THR A 509 -10.87 -2.38 -21.86
CA THR A 509 -11.00 -0.92 -21.70
C THR A 509 -9.82 -0.36 -20.87
N ILE A 510 -9.40 -1.04 -19.80
CA ILE A 510 -8.22 -0.66 -19.01
C ILE A 510 -6.94 -0.75 -19.87
N ASP A 511 -6.77 -1.82 -20.65
CA ASP A 511 -5.63 -1.99 -21.57
C ASP A 511 -5.55 -0.85 -22.58
N LEU A 512 -6.71 -0.45 -23.12
CA LEU A 512 -6.83 0.66 -24.05
C LEU A 512 -6.43 1.99 -23.40
N MET A 513 -6.94 2.26 -22.19
CA MET A 513 -6.65 3.49 -21.45
C MET A 513 -5.17 3.64 -21.11
N LEU A 514 -4.46 2.53 -20.93
CA LEU A 514 -3.03 2.48 -20.63
C LEU A 514 -2.14 2.28 -21.89
N GLY A 515 -2.73 2.32 -23.09
CA GLY A 515 -1.99 2.21 -24.35
C GLY A 515 -1.41 0.83 -24.65
N LYS A 516 -1.87 -0.22 -23.94
CA LYS A 516 -1.48 -1.62 -24.24
C LYS A 516 -2.21 -2.21 -25.44
N SER A 517 -3.28 -1.58 -25.86
CA SER A 517 -4.03 -1.90 -27.08
C SER A 517 -4.40 -0.60 -27.80
N ASN A 518 -4.56 -0.67 -29.11
CA ASN A 518 -5.01 0.46 -29.94
C ASN A 518 -6.48 0.26 -30.33
N LEU A 519 -7.20 1.37 -30.49
CA LEU A 519 -8.49 1.35 -31.18
C LEU A 519 -8.27 0.85 -32.61
N LYS A 520 -8.94 -0.24 -32.95
CA LYS A 520 -8.98 -0.78 -34.31
C LYS A 520 -10.31 -0.47 -34.96
#